data_efc5812f935d504b17a090da9588b6b2
#
_entry.id   efc5812f935d504b17a090da9588b6b2
#
_cell.length_a   1.000
_cell.length_b   1.000
_cell.length_c   1.000
_cell.angle_alpha   90.00
_cell.angle_beta   90.00
_cell.angle_gamma   90.00
#
_symmetry.space_group_name_H-M   'P 1'
#
loop_
_entity.id
_entity.type
_entity.pdbx_description
1 polymer ?
#
loop_
_entity_poly.entity_id
_entity_poly.type
_entity_poly.pdbx_seq_one_letter_code
_entity_poly.pdbx_strand_id
1 'polypeptide(L)'
;RSDRSVWDMVCQHLTNDKLRQAFSIQPLLVGGSPFDTTSIYGLIHYLERAYGIFFAMGGTGALVAQLKQLMLRQGITIQTGATVSEILTSQNRVSGVKLESNDVITADYTVFNGDPMYLYRELLPQKQIPFATRLKRDYSKLSMGLYVLFFGTDTQYPDIAHHTIWMGQRYRELLDDIFHRQILADDFSLYLHRPTATDPSFAPSGHDSFYVLAPVPHQGSGIDWAVEEPKLRERIIDALGRTILPGLKEHIQAPFAMTPDQFSDDYLSYKGAGFSIAPLFTQSAWFRFHNKAEGFDNLFLAGAGTHPGAGMPGVISSAKVVERLVREATHQPEVA
;
A
#
# COMPACT_ATOMS: atom_id res chain seq x y z
N ARG A 1 17.05 16.46 -10.43
CA ARG A 1 15.84 17.14 -10.99
C ARG A 1 14.57 16.47 -10.49
N SER A 2 14.41 16.45 -9.18
CA SER A 2 13.25 15.86 -8.49
C SER A 2 11.93 16.60 -8.72
N ASP A 3 11.99 17.76 -9.34
CA ASP A 3 10.87 18.60 -9.75
C ASP A 3 10.06 18.04 -10.94
N ARG A 4 10.61 17.05 -11.66
CA ARG A 4 9.97 16.43 -12.82
C ARG A 4 9.25 15.15 -12.44
N SER A 5 8.32 14.72 -13.29
CA SER A 5 7.68 13.40 -13.15
C SER A 5 8.64 12.26 -13.56
N VAL A 6 8.31 11.03 -13.11
CA VAL A 6 9.01 9.82 -13.58
C VAL A 6 8.86 9.69 -15.10
N TRP A 7 7.67 9.95 -15.65
CA TRP A 7 7.43 9.92 -17.09
C TRP A 7 8.34 10.88 -17.85
N ASP A 8 8.44 12.13 -17.39
CA ASP A 8 9.30 13.12 -18.04
C ASP A 8 10.77 12.73 -18.01
N MET A 9 11.24 12.16 -16.90
CA MET A 9 12.59 11.62 -16.79
C MET A 9 12.83 10.48 -17.78
N VAL A 10 11.93 9.53 -17.87
CA VAL A 10 12.03 8.39 -18.78
C VAL A 10 12.04 8.86 -20.26
N CYS A 11 11.18 9.81 -20.62
CA CYS A 11 11.11 10.38 -21.97
C CYS A 11 12.38 11.09 -22.44
N GLN A 12 13.25 11.53 -21.50
CA GLN A 12 14.54 12.12 -21.87
C GLN A 12 15.56 11.08 -22.36
N HIS A 13 15.38 9.82 -21.96
CA HIS A 13 16.34 8.74 -22.24
C HIS A 13 15.82 7.70 -23.23
N LEU A 14 14.50 7.56 -23.37
CA LEU A 14 13.86 6.55 -24.20
C LEU A 14 12.94 7.20 -25.22
N THR A 15 12.94 6.67 -26.45
CA THR A 15 12.08 7.13 -27.56
C THR A 15 10.94 6.16 -27.89
N ASN A 16 11.13 4.87 -27.59
CA ASN A 16 10.11 3.84 -27.81
C ASN A 16 9.03 3.89 -26.72
N ASP A 17 7.77 4.04 -27.11
CA ASP A 17 6.65 4.21 -26.16
C ASP A 17 6.41 3.01 -25.25
N LYS A 18 6.61 1.77 -25.72
CA LYS A 18 6.49 0.59 -24.88
C LYS A 18 7.58 0.56 -23.80
N LEU A 19 8.79 0.96 -24.13
CA LEU A 19 9.87 1.09 -23.15
C LEU A 19 9.59 2.23 -22.17
N ARG A 20 9.05 3.36 -22.65
CA ARG A 20 8.63 4.46 -21.76
C ARG A 20 7.60 3.98 -20.73
N GLN A 21 6.59 3.23 -21.14
CA GLN A 21 5.59 2.65 -20.26
C GLN A 21 6.24 1.69 -19.25
N ALA A 22 7.03 0.74 -19.73
CA ALA A 22 7.70 -0.25 -18.87
C ALA A 22 8.64 0.37 -17.83
N PHE A 23 9.40 1.41 -18.19
CA PHE A 23 10.32 2.09 -17.29
C PHE A 23 9.67 3.20 -16.45
N SER A 24 8.41 3.52 -16.66
CA SER A 24 7.68 4.51 -15.86
C SER A 24 6.64 3.92 -14.91
N ILE A 25 6.41 2.60 -14.92
CA ILE A 25 5.31 1.97 -14.17
C ILE A 25 5.55 1.90 -12.65
N GLN A 26 6.81 1.95 -12.17
CA GLN A 26 7.15 1.77 -10.75
C GLN A 26 6.40 2.67 -9.77
N PRO A 27 6.06 3.92 -10.07
CA PRO A 27 5.23 4.73 -9.17
C PRO A 27 3.91 4.07 -8.76
N LEU A 28 3.29 3.25 -9.61
CA LEU A 28 2.06 2.52 -9.27
C LEU A 28 2.26 1.55 -8.11
N LEU A 29 3.48 1.01 -7.92
CA LEU A 29 3.82 0.12 -6.81
C LEU A 29 3.85 0.83 -5.44
N VAL A 30 3.82 2.15 -5.45
CA VAL A 30 3.84 3.01 -4.25
C VAL A 30 2.69 4.03 -4.23
N GLY A 31 1.69 3.82 -5.06
CA GLY A 31 0.45 4.58 -5.05
C GLY A 31 0.41 5.85 -5.89
N GLY A 32 1.30 6.00 -6.87
CA GLY A 32 1.38 7.21 -7.69
C GLY A 32 1.23 7.01 -9.19
N SER A 33 0.65 7.99 -9.86
CA SER A 33 0.70 8.09 -11.32
C SER A 33 2.13 8.44 -11.77
N PRO A 34 2.70 7.77 -12.77
CA PRO A 34 4.01 8.12 -13.31
C PRO A 34 4.07 9.54 -13.90
N PHE A 35 2.93 10.12 -14.22
CA PHE A 35 2.82 11.46 -14.80
C PHE A 35 2.89 12.58 -13.76
N ASP A 36 2.61 12.26 -12.49
CA ASP A 36 2.58 13.21 -11.38
C ASP A 36 3.63 12.91 -10.30
N THR A 37 4.06 11.66 -10.21
CA THR A 37 5.03 11.22 -9.20
C THR A 37 6.41 11.76 -9.51
N THR A 38 7.06 12.32 -8.48
CA THR A 38 8.42 12.86 -8.61
C THR A 38 9.42 11.83 -9.12
N SER A 39 10.32 12.25 -10.00
CA SER A 39 11.38 11.41 -10.59
C SER A 39 12.33 10.78 -9.57
N ILE A 40 12.31 11.18 -8.29
CA ILE A 40 13.01 10.49 -7.20
C ILE A 40 12.67 9.00 -7.17
N TYR A 41 11.42 8.63 -7.49
CA TYR A 41 10.99 7.23 -7.52
C TYR A 41 11.62 6.38 -8.65
N GLY A 42 12.30 6.99 -9.60
CA GLY A 42 13.21 6.29 -10.53
C GLY A 42 14.35 5.55 -9.82
N LEU A 43 14.62 5.90 -8.56
CA LEU A 43 15.57 5.16 -7.72
C LEU A 43 15.17 3.69 -7.48
N ILE A 44 13.88 3.34 -7.61
CA ILE A 44 13.40 1.96 -7.46
C ILE A 44 14.13 1.04 -8.43
N HIS A 45 14.25 1.40 -9.70
CA HIS A 45 15.03 0.63 -10.69
C HIS A 45 16.49 0.42 -10.28
N TYR A 46 17.11 1.46 -9.71
CA TYR A 46 18.49 1.33 -9.21
C TYR A 46 18.56 0.34 -8.05
N LEU A 47 17.65 0.43 -7.10
CA LEU A 47 17.61 -0.47 -5.92
C LEU A 47 17.38 -1.91 -6.33
N GLU A 48 16.43 -2.18 -7.22
CA GLU A 48 16.15 -3.50 -7.76
C GLU A 48 17.38 -4.11 -8.46
N ARG A 49 18.07 -3.29 -9.25
CA ARG A 49 19.30 -3.74 -9.94
C ARG A 49 20.48 -3.94 -9.00
N ALA A 50 20.66 -3.06 -8.03
CA ALA A 50 21.83 -3.08 -7.14
C ALA A 50 21.73 -4.14 -6.04
N TYR A 51 20.53 -4.38 -5.53
CA TYR A 51 20.29 -5.25 -4.37
C TYR A 51 19.46 -6.50 -4.69
N GLY A 52 18.87 -6.59 -5.89
CA GLY A 52 18.00 -7.69 -6.30
C GLY A 52 16.58 -7.59 -5.74
N ILE A 53 15.76 -8.55 -6.14
CA ILE A 53 14.38 -8.72 -5.69
C ILE A 53 14.30 -10.10 -5.02
N PHE A 54 13.73 -10.15 -3.82
CA PHE A 54 13.66 -11.36 -3.01
C PHE A 54 12.23 -11.69 -2.65
N PHE A 55 11.93 -12.97 -2.65
CA PHE A 55 10.65 -13.52 -2.20
C PHE A 55 10.89 -14.41 -0.99
N ALA A 56 10.16 -14.18 0.10
CA ALA A 56 10.23 -15.04 1.26
C ALA A 56 9.51 -16.37 0.97
N MET A 57 10.17 -17.50 1.16
CA MET A 57 9.51 -18.81 1.06
C MET A 57 8.37 -18.90 2.08
N GLY A 58 7.20 -19.34 1.63
CA GLY A 58 5.93 -19.22 2.37
C GLY A 58 5.28 -17.84 2.31
N GLY A 59 5.82 -16.89 1.51
CA GLY A 59 5.27 -15.58 1.24
C GLY A 59 5.39 -14.58 2.38
N THR A 60 4.73 -13.44 2.22
CA THR A 60 4.67 -12.38 3.26
C THR A 60 4.02 -12.89 4.55
N GLY A 61 3.10 -13.86 4.48
CA GLY A 61 2.51 -14.49 5.65
C GLY A 61 3.54 -15.18 6.53
N ALA A 62 4.51 -15.90 5.95
CA ALA A 62 5.60 -16.52 6.69
C ALA A 62 6.51 -15.46 7.36
N LEU A 63 6.80 -14.35 6.67
CA LEU A 63 7.56 -13.23 7.24
C LEU A 63 6.85 -12.65 8.47
N VAL A 64 5.55 -12.37 8.35
CA VAL A 64 4.71 -11.86 9.47
C VAL A 64 4.68 -12.85 10.63
N ALA A 65 4.52 -14.15 10.35
CA ALA A 65 4.53 -15.19 11.38
C ALA A 65 5.87 -15.24 12.14
N GLN A 66 7.00 -15.13 11.45
CA GLN A 66 8.33 -15.09 12.08
C GLN A 66 8.55 -13.83 12.91
N LEU A 67 8.11 -12.66 12.42
CA LEU A 67 8.14 -11.43 13.21
C LEU A 67 7.28 -11.54 14.48
N LYS A 68 6.08 -12.10 14.38
CA LYS A 68 5.22 -12.37 15.53
C LYS A 68 5.93 -13.27 16.55
N GLN A 69 6.57 -14.35 16.11
CA GLN A 69 7.32 -15.25 17.00
C GLN A 69 8.51 -14.53 17.66
N LEU A 70 9.20 -13.67 16.93
CA LEU A 70 10.27 -12.84 17.50
C LEU A 70 9.73 -11.91 18.60
N MET A 71 8.63 -11.22 18.34
CA MET A 71 7.98 -10.32 19.31
C MET A 71 7.60 -11.07 20.60
N LEU A 72 6.98 -12.24 20.47
CA LEU A 72 6.61 -13.07 21.63
C LEU A 72 7.83 -13.53 22.44
N ARG A 73 8.93 -13.94 21.76
CA ARG A 73 10.19 -14.28 22.44
C ARG A 73 10.83 -13.11 23.18
N GLN A 74 10.58 -11.89 22.72
CA GLN A 74 11.03 -10.66 23.40
C GLN A 74 10.09 -10.20 24.52
N GLY A 75 9.05 -11.00 24.85
CA GLY A 75 8.07 -10.69 25.91
C GLY A 75 7.05 -9.63 25.52
N ILE A 76 6.89 -9.32 24.23
CA ILE A 76 5.91 -8.37 23.75
C ILE A 76 4.52 -9.01 23.78
N THR A 77 3.57 -8.34 24.41
CA THR A 77 2.16 -8.75 24.40
C THR A 77 1.51 -8.35 23.08
N ILE A 78 0.88 -9.32 22.43
CA ILE A 78 0.10 -9.08 21.19
C ILE A 78 -1.36 -9.35 21.50
N GLN A 79 -2.21 -8.34 21.29
CA GLN A 79 -3.65 -8.45 21.46
C GLN A 79 -4.33 -8.23 20.12
N THR A 80 -5.05 -9.23 19.64
CA THR A 80 -5.88 -9.17 18.42
C THR A 80 -7.35 -9.02 18.79
N GLY A 81 -8.19 -8.57 17.84
CA GLY A 81 -9.61 -8.29 18.12
C GLY A 81 -9.80 -7.10 19.07
N ALA A 82 -8.83 -6.20 19.15
CA ALA A 82 -8.80 -5.03 20.03
C ALA A 82 -8.79 -3.74 19.21
N THR A 83 -9.92 -3.40 18.60
CA THR A 83 -10.06 -2.19 17.79
C THR A 83 -9.98 -0.95 18.67
N VAL A 84 -9.03 -0.06 18.35
CA VAL A 84 -8.87 1.24 19.02
C VAL A 84 -9.89 2.22 18.45
N SER A 85 -10.77 2.74 19.32
CA SER A 85 -11.80 3.73 18.98
C SER A 85 -11.36 5.17 19.24
N GLU A 86 -10.39 5.39 20.14
CA GLU A 86 -9.93 6.72 20.51
C GLU A 86 -8.51 6.68 21.07
N ILE A 87 -7.70 7.69 20.76
CA ILE A 87 -6.43 7.96 21.43
C ILE A 87 -6.68 8.98 22.55
N LEU A 88 -6.46 8.55 23.77
CA LEU A 88 -6.68 9.37 24.96
C LEU A 88 -5.52 10.35 25.15
N THR A 89 -5.85 11.62 25.28
CA THR A 89 -4.84 12.68 25.35
C THR A 89 -5.06 13.59 26.55
N SER A 90 -3.97 14.07 27.12
CA SER A 90 -3.96 15.14 28.14
C SER A 90 -2.91 16.17 27.74
N GLN A 91 -3.34 17.39 27.44
CA GLN A 91 -2.48 18.42 26.86
C GLN A 91 -1.82 17.91 25.56
N ASN A 92 -0.48 17.97 25.48
CA ASN A 92 0.30 17.51 24.33
C ASN A 92 0.80 16.05 24.45
N ARG A 93 0.21 15.25 25.33
CA ARG A 93 0.64 13.86 25.56
C ARG A 93 -0.51 12.88 25.38
N VAL A 94 -0.20 11.75 24.79
CA VAL A 94 -1.06 10.56 24.80
C VAL A 94 -0.91 9.87 26.15
N SER A 95 -2.01 9.51 26.77
CA SER A 95 -2.06 8.75 28.04
C SER A 95 -2.42 7.28 27.83
N GLY A 96 -2.89 6.93 26.65
CA GLY A 96 -3.28 5.57 26.30
C GLY A 96 -4.27 5.54 25.14
N VAL A 97 -4.91 4.40 24.97
CA VAL A 97 -5.94 4.18 23.94
C VAL A 97 -7.19 3.61 24.57
N LYS A 98 -8.35 3.94 23.99
CA LYS A 98 -9.64 3.33 24.31
C LYS A 98 -10.02 2.38 23.20
N LEU A 99 -10.46 1.17 23.58
CA LEU A 99 -10.97 0.17 22.66
C LEU A 99 -12.48 0.32 22.44
N GLU A 100 -13.01 -0.27 21.38
CA GLU A 100 -14.46 -0.37 21.14
C GLU A 100 -15.18 -1.10 22.27
N SER A 101 -14.52 -2.03 22.97
CA SER A 101 -15.01 -2.70 24.20
C SER A 101 -15.18 -1.74 25.41
N ASN A 102 -14.74 -0.48 25.29
CA ASN A 102 -14.57 0.52 26.33
C ASN A 102 -13.41 0.27 27.30
N ASP A 103 -12.61 -0.77 27.11
CA ASP A 103 -11.38 -0.96 27.88
C ASP A 103 -10.36 0.13 27.54
N VAL A 104 -9.56 0.51 28.56
CA VAL A 104 -8.50 1.50 28.41
C VAL A 104 -7.15 0.85 28.64
N ILE A 105 -6.24 1.04 27.66
CA ILE A 105 -4.85 0.62 27.78
C ILE A 105 -3.99 1.87 27.93
N THR A 106 -3.31 1.99 29.05
CA THR A 106 -2.41 3.13 29.32
C THR A 106 -1.02 2.87 28.77
N ALA A 107 -0.34 3.91 28.29
CA ALA A 107 1.02 3.81 27.77
C ALA A 107 1.77 5.15 27.94
N ASP A 108 3.06 5.08 28.25
CA ASP A 108 3.95 6.24 28.32
C ASP A 108 4.31 6.78 26.93
N TYR A 109 4.44 5.87 25.94
CA TYR A 109 4.74 6.15 24.54
C TYR A 109 3.81 5.33 23.64
N THR A 110 3.34 5.94 22.58
CA THR A 110 2.44 5.28 21.61
C THR A 110 3.02 5.37 20.22
N VAL A 111 3.03 4.25 19.51
CA VAL A 111 3.38 4.19 18.07
C VAL A 111 2.14 3.78 17.29
N PHE A 112 1.72 4.62 16.37
CA PHE A 112 0.61 4.34 15.46
C PHE A 112 1.17 3.83 14.12
N ASN A 113 0.75 2.63 13.70
CA ASN A 113 1.19 2.02 12.45
C ASN A 113 0.06 1.89 11.41
N GLY A 114 -1.05 2.58 11.61
CA GLY A 114 -2.14 2.67 10.64
C GLY A 114 -1.97 3.82 9.65
N ASP A 115 -3.05 4.15 8.95
CA ASP A 115 -3.08 5.30 8.04
C ASP A 115 -3.11 6.64 8.81
N PRO A 116 -2.11 7.54 8.65
CA PRO A 116 -2.11 8.85 9.29
C PRO A 116 -3.35 9.69 8.97
N MET A 117 -3.95 9.51 7.80
CA MET A 117 -5.19 10.19 7.44
C MET A 117 -6.33 9.77 8.37
N TYR A 118 -6.43 8.48 8.69
CA TYR A 118 -7.40 7.95 9.66
C TYR A 118 -7.09 8.45 11.07
N LEU A 119 -5.83 8.39 11.50
CA LEU A 119 -5.39 8.90 12.82
C LEU A 119 -5.86 10.33 13.07
N TYR A 120 -5.51 11.25 12.15
CA TYR A 120 -5.78 12.67 12.32
C TYR A 120 -7.24 13.06 12.06
N ARG A 121 -8.06 12.16 11.50
CA ARG A 121 -9.49 12.41 11.28
C ARG A 121 -10.37 11.83 12.38
N GLU A 122 -10.07 10.58 12.77
CA GLU A 122 -10.99 9.75 13.53
C GLU A 122 -10.53 9.51 14.98
N LEU A 123 -9.21 9.35 15.21
CA LEU A 123 -8.72 8.88 16.50
C LEU A 123 -8.24 10.00 17.43
N LEU A 124 -7.87 11.16 16.91
CA LEU A 124 -7.33 12.28 17.70
C LEU A 124 -8.34 13.41 17.86
N PRO A 125 -8.36 14.07 19.04
CA PRO A 125 -9.18 15.26 19.26
C PRO A 125 -8.82 16.40 18.29
N GLN A 126 -9.77 16.83 17.47
CA GLN A 126 -9.54 17.79 16.38
C GLN A 126 -8.95 19.14 16.85
N LYS A 127 -9.26 19.55 18.08
CA LYS A 127 -8.76 20.81 18.68
C LYS A 127 -7.26 20.78 18.98
N GLN A 128 -6.68 19.59 19.15
CA GLN A 128 -5.26 19.42 19.48
C GLN A 128 -4.36 19.27 18.26
N ILE A 129 -4.94 19.04 17.08
CA ILE A 129 -4.19 18.90 15.83
C ILE A 129 -3.73 20.28 15.36
N PRO A 130 -2.41 20.50 15.15
CA PRO A 130 -1.88 21.77 14.66
C PRO A 130 -2.50 22.18 13.31
N PHE A 131 -2.65 23.48 13.11
CA PHE A 131 -3.26 24.01 11.88
C PHE A 131 -2.57 23.53 10.60
N ALA A 132 -1.23 23.50 10.56
CA ALA A 132 -0.48 23.00 9.41
C ALA A 132 -0.77 21.53 9.11
N THR A 133 -0.90 20.68 10.15
CA THR A 133 -1.24 19.26 10.01
C THR A 133 -2.68 19.07 9.51
N ARG A 134 -3.61 19.92 9.98
CA ARG A 134 -4.99 19.92 9.46
C ARG A 134 -5.02 20.28 7.97
N LEU A 135 -4.28 21.31 7.56
CA LEU A 135 -4.15 21.65 6.14
C LEU A 135 -3.55 20.49 5.33
N LYS A 136 -2.45 19.88 5.81
CA LYS A 136 -1.87 18.70 5.15
C LYS A 136 -2.91 17.59 4.99
N ARG A 137 -3.61 17.22 6.07
CA ARG A 137 -4.67 16.21 6.07
C ARG A 137 -5.80 16.53 5.08
N ASP A 138 -6.24 17.77 5.03
CA ASP A 138 -7.44 18.16 4.26
C ASP A 138 -7.15 18.36 2.77
N TYR A 139 -5.93 18.74 2.41
CA TYR A 139 -5.53 19.06 1.03
C TYR A 139 -4.59 18.02 0.40
N SER A 140 -4.14 17.01 1.13
CA SER A 140 -3.34 15.94 0.53
C SER A 140 -4.17 15.13 -0.46
N LYS A 141 -3.58 14.86 -1.62
CA LYS A 141 -4.12 13.93 -2.61
C LYS A 141 -3.83 12.50 -2.16
N LEU A 142 -4.84 11.66 -2.25
CA LEU A 142 -4.71 10.24 -1.93
C LEU A 142 -4.09 9.46 -3.10
N SER A 143 -3.53 8.30 -2.80
CA SER A 143 -3.18 7.30 -3.80
C SER A 143 -4.44 6.72 -4.44
N MET A 144 -4.28 5.98 -5.54
CA MET A 144 -5.38 5.19 -6.07
C MET A 144 -5.87 4.16 -5.05
N GLY A 145 -7.09 3.68 -5.24
CA GLY A 145 -7.60 2.46 -4.66
C GLY A 145 -7.05 1.22 -5.38
N LEU A 146 -7.23 0.06 -4.79
CA LEU A 146 -6.83 -1.20 -5.36
C LEU A 146 -8.03 -2.14 -5.48
N TYR A 147 -8.13 -2.78 -6.63
CA TYR A 147 -8.93 -3.98 -6.81
C TYR A 147 -7.97 -5.18 -6.88
N VAL A 148 -8.15 -6.15 -6.00
CA VAL A 148 -7.27 -7.33 -5.95
C VAL A 148 -8.12 -8.58 -6.04
N LEU A 149 -7.98 -9.32 -7.15
CA LEU A 149 -8.65 -10.60 -7.39
C LEU A 149 -7.69 -11.74 -7.04
N PHE A 150 -8.07 -12.57 -6.10
CA PHE A 150 -7.36 -13.78 -5.69
C PHE A 150 -8.05 -15.00 -6.26
N PHE A 151 -7.28 -15.97 -6.76
CA PHE A 151 -7.83 -17.24 -7.24
C PHE A 151 -6.75 -18.33 -7.33
N GLY A 152 -7.20 -19.59 -7.25
CA GLY A 152 -6.43 -20.75 -7.67
C GLY A 152 -6.81 -21.19 -9.09
N THR A 153 -6.02 -22.07 -9.66
CA THR A 153 -6.37 -22.79 -10.90
C THR A 153 -6.08 -24.26 -10.74
N ASP A 154 -6.92 -25.13 -11.31
CA ASP A 154 -6.72 -26.58 -11.34
C ASP A 154 -5.82 -27.03 -12.51
N THR A 155 -5.14 -26.09 -13.13
CA THR A 155 -4.09 -26.29 -14.14
C THR A 155 -2.93 -25.35 -13.87
N GLN A 156 -1.78 -25.60 -14.51
CA GLN A 156 -0.59 -24.76 -14.39
C GLN A 156 -0.38 -23.89 -15.64
N TYR A 157 0.14 -22.67 -15.42
CA TYR A 157 0.53 -21.72 -16.46
C TYR A 157 2.05 -21.46 -16.41
N PRO A 158 2.90 -22.41 -16.83
CA PRO A 158 4.35 -22.35 -16.62
C PRO A 158 5.02 -21.16 -17.31
N ASP A 159 4.42 -20.62 -18.36
CA ASP A 159 4.94 -19.47 -19.10
C ASP A 159 4.73 -18.13 -18.39
N ILE A 160 3.94 -18.11 -17.30
CA ILE A 160 3.71 -16.89 -16.53
C ILE A 160 4.80 -16.75 -15.47
N ALA A 161 5.52 -15.64 -15.49
CA ALA A 161 6.54 -15.32 -14.51
C ALA A 161 5.92 -15.07 -13.12
N HIS A 162 6.77 -15.13 -12.06
CA HIS A 162 6.35 -14.81 -10.68
C HIS A 162 5.65 -13.44 -10.59
N HIS A 163 6.20 -12.44 -11.29
CA HIS A 163 5.61 -11.11 -11.45
C HIS A 163 5.42 -10.84 -12.94
N THR A 164 4.21 -10.50 -13.33
CA THR A 164 3.87 -10.16 -14.71
C THR A 164 3.04 -8.89 -14.74
N ILE A 165 3.42 -7.95 -15.58
CA ILE A 165 2.62 -6.74 -15.84
C ILE A 165 1.91 -6.93 -17.17
N TRP A 166 0.59 -6.91 -17.14
CA TRP A 166 -0.27 -6.89 -18.32
C TRP A 166 -0.72 -5.46 -18.58
N MET A 167 -0.25 -4.87 -19.68
CA MET A 167 -0.51 -3.48 -20.02
C MET A 167 -1.78 -3.34 -20.84
N GLY A 168 -2.68 -2.47 -20.41
CA GLY A 168 -3.83 -2.02 -21.21
C GLY A 168 -3.39 -1.16 -22.40
N GLN A 169 -4.36 -0.77 -23.23
CA GLN A 169 -4.06 0.00 -24.45
C GLN A 169 -3.95 1.50 -24.22
N ARG A 170 -4.76 2.05 -23.29
CA ARG A 170 -4.86 3.49 -22.99
C ARG A 170 -4.02 3.88 -21.75
N TYR A 171 -2.70 3.74 -21.83
CA TYR A 171 -1.83 3.89 -20.64
C TYR A 171 -2.00 5.23 -19.91
N ARG A 172 -1.93 6.35 -20.64
CA ARG A 172 -2.06 7.69 -20.04
C ARG A 172 -3.50 7.99 -19.65
N GLU A 173 -4.43 7.76 -20.54
CA GLU A 173 -5.84 8.05 -20.35
C GLU A 173 -6.44 7.21 -19.22
N LEU A 174 -6.05 5.94 -19.10
CA LEU A 174 -6.44 5.07 -18.00
C LEU A 174 -5.99 5.63 -16.64
N LEU A 175 -4.73 6.08 -16.55
CA LEU A 175 -4.21 6.64 -15.31
C LEU A 175 -4.83 8.02 -15.02
N ASP A 176 -5.17 8.80 -16.02
CA ASP A 176 -5.95 10.04 -15.86
C ASP A 176 -7.35 9.76 -15.33
N ASP A 177 -8.02 8.74 -15.87
CA ASP A 177 -9.34 8.29 -15.39
C ASP A 177 -9.27 7.89 -13.91
N ILE A 178 -8.24 7.13 -13.49
CA ILE A 178 -8.09 6.66 -12.11
C ILE A 178 -7.73 7.78 -11.13
N PHE A 179 -6.70 8.58 -11.45
CA PHE A 179 -6.11 9.53 -10.49
C PHE A 179 -6.78 10.91 -10.48
N HIS A 180 -7.30 11.37 -11.63
CA HIS A 180 -7.82 12.72 -11.77
C HIS A 180 -9.34 12.74 -11.94
N ARG A 181 -9.88 11.95 -12.86
CA ARG A 181 -11.32 11.94 -13.13
C ARG A 181 -12.11 11.08 -12.15
N GLN A 182 -11.43 10.16 -11.44
CA GLN A 182 -12.05 9.23 -10.51
C GLN A 182 -13.16 8.38 -11.17
N ILE A 183 -12.87 7.85 -12.36
CA ILE A 183 -13.79 7.02 -13.17
C ILE A 183 -13.25 5.59 -13.22
N LEU A 184 -14.11 4.60 -13.03
CA LEU A 184 -13.79 3.20 -13.31
C LEU A 184 -13.87 3.00 -14.84
N ALA A 185 -12.71 2.91 -15.46
CA ALA A 185 -12.60 2.74 -16.91
C ALA A 185 -13.00 1.31 -17.34
N ASP A 186 -13.36 1.18 -18.63
CA ASP A 186 -13.68 -0.13 -19.21
C ASP A 186 -12.42 -0.97 -19.47
N ASP A 187 -11.29 -0.33 -19.73
CA ASP A 187 -9.98 -1.00 -19.84
C ASP A 187 -9.21 -0.90 -18.52
N PHE A 188 -8.16 -1.69 -18.41
CA PHE A 188 -7.32 -1.78 -17.23
C PHE A 188 -5.90 -2.20 -17.59
N SER A 189 -4.96 -1.94 -16.69
CA SER A 189 -3.65 -2.60 -16.65
C SER A 189 -3.58 -3.42 -15.37
N LEU A 190 -2.90 -4.56 -15.42
CA LEU A 190 -2.92 -5.55 -14.34
C LEU A 190 -1.48 -5.87 -13.90
N TYR A 191 -1.31 -6.05 -12.61
CA TYR A 191 -0.17 -6.75 -12.06
C TYR A 191 -0.61 -8.15 -11.63
N LEU A 192 0.03 -9.18 -12.17
CA LEU A 192 -0.18 -10.58 -11.81
C LEU A 192 0.96 -11.06 -10.93
N HIS A 193 0.61 -11.71 -9.84
CA HIS A 193 1.53 -12.42 -8.96
C HIS A 193 1.22 -13.91 -8.97
N ARG A 194 2.19 -14.72 -9.37
CA ARG A 194 2.12 -16.18 -9.39
C ARG A 194 3.18 -16.74 -8.43
N PRO A 195 2.90 -16.87 -7.13
CA PRO A 195 3.88 -17.34 -6.14
C PRO A 195 4.34 -18.76 -6.41
N THR A 196 3.50 -19.63 -7.01
CA THR A 196 3.83 -21.00 -7.39
C THR A 196 4.99 -21.10 -8.37
N ALA A 197 5.32 -20.04 -9.10
CA ALA A 197 6.53 -19.98 -9.95
C ALA A 197 7.84 -20.08 -9.15
N THR A 198 7.81 -19.74 -7.84
CA THR A 198 8.99 -19.77 -6.96
C THR A 198 8.82 -20.78 -5.83
N ASP A 199 7.63 -20.86 -5.26
CA ASP A 199 7.30 -21.73 -4.13
C ASP A 199 6.07 -22.58 -4.46
N PRO A 200 6.25 -23.84 -4.91
CA PRO A 200 5.16 -24.71 -5.27
C PRO A 200 4.17 -25.01 -4.13
N SER A 201 4.53 -24.74 -2.89
CA SER A 201 3.66 -24.99 -1.73
C SER A 201 2.41 -24.08 -1.67
N PHE A 202 2.34 -23.05 -2.52
CA PHE A 202 1.18 -22.16 -2.63
C PHE A 202 -0.04 -22.75 -3.31
N ALA A 203 0.09 -23.95 -3.91
CA ALA A 203 -1.04 -24.64 -4.52
C ALA A 203 -0.85 -26.18 -4.42
N PRO A 204 -1.92 -26.98 -4.55
CA PRO A 204 -1.79 -28.43 -4.72
C PRO A 204 -0.97 -28.79 -5.97
N SER A 205 -0.44 -30.02 -6.00
CA SER A 205 0.33 -30.49 -7.18
C SER A 205 -0.51 -30.38 -8.47
N GLY A 206 0.10 -29.82 -9.51
CA GLY A 206 -0.57 -29.59 -10.81
C GLY A 206 -1.44 -28.34 -10.87
N HIS A 207 -1.49 -27.54 -9.82
CA HIS A 207 -2.29 -26.33 -9.71
C HIS A 207 -1.41 -25.08 -9.65
N ASP A 208 -2.00 -23.92 -9.86
CA ASP A 208 -1.36 -22.61 -9.61
C ASP A 208 -2.21 -21.75 -8.66
N SER A 209 -1.56 -20.76 -8.08
CA SER A 209 -2.17 -19.72 -7.26
C SER A 209 -1.80 -18.35 -7.83
N PHE A 210 -2.78 -17.43 -7.83
CA PHE A 210 -2.63 -16.09 -8.36
C PHE A 210 -3.27 -15.05 -7.46
N TYR A 211 -2.73 -13.84 -7.46
CA TYR A 211 -3.54 -12.66 -7.33
C TYR A 211 -3.27 -11.69 -8.48
N VAL A 212 -4.32 -10.96 -8.84
CA VAL A 212 -4.30 -9.96 -9.91
C VAL A 212 -4.73 -8.64 -9.32
N LEU A 213 -3.88 -7.63 -9.43
CA LEU A 213 -4.15 -6.29 -8.94
C LEU A 213 -4.41 -5.35 -10.11
N ALA A 214 -5.53 -4.64 -10.04
CA ALA A 214 -5.85 -3.51 -10.90
C ALA A 214 -5.86 -2.21 -10.07
N PRO A 215 -5.12 -1.16 -10.46
CA PRO A 215 -5.33 0.16 -9.90
C PRO A 215 -6.71 0.68 -10.29
N VAL A 216 -7.45 1.22 -9.33
CA VAL A 216 -8.81 1.74 -9.52
C VAL A 216 -8.96 3.06 -8.75
N PRO A 217 -10.02 3.86 -9.02
CA PRO A 217 -10.33 5.01 -8.17
C PRO A 217 -10.57 4.60 -6.72
N HIS A 218 -10.19 5.46 -5.78
CA HIS A 218 -10.56 5.27 -4.36
C HIS A 218 -12.02 5.65 -4.11
N GLN A 219 -12.56 5.43 -2.91
CA GLN A 219 -13.98 5.67 -2.55
C GLN A 219 -14.46 7.12 -2.80
N GLY A 220 -13.57 8.09 -2.97
CA GLY A 220 -13.93 9.44 -3.39
C GLY A 220 -14.64 9.53 -4.74
N SER A 221 -14.56 8.49 -5.57
CA SER A 221 -15.26 8.35 -6.84
C SER A 221 -16.76 8.12 -6.71
N GLY A 222 -17.22 7.55 -5.57
CA GLY A 222 -18.61 7.15 -5.38
C GLY A 222 -19.02 5.89 -6.14
N ILE A 223 -18.06 5.07 -6.59
CA ILE A 223 -18.33 3.78 -7.26
C ILE A 223 -19.02 2.83 -6.28
N ASP A 224 -20.12 2.25 -6.68
CA ASP A 224 -20.79 1.16 -5.96
C ASP A 224 -20.12 -0.18 -6.27
N TRP A 225 -19.21 -0.59 -5.38
CA TRP A 225 -18.45 -1.83 -5.57
C TRP A 225 -19.30 -3.09 -5.46
N ALA A 226 -20.46 -3.06 -4.82
CA ALA A 226 -21.39 -4.20 -4.83
C ALA A 226 -21.91 -4.48 -6.25
N VAL A 227 -22.04 -3.43 -7.07
CA VAL A 227 -22.52 -3.51 -8.46
C VAL A 227 -21.38 -3.70 -9.46
N GLU A 228 -20.25 -3.00 -9.26
CA GLU A 228 -19.17 -2.95 -10.26
C GLU A 228 -18.13 -4.08 -10.11
N GLU A 229 -17.94 -4.63 -8.89
CA GLU A 229 -16.98 -5.71 -8.66
C GLU A 229 -17.24 -6.95 -9.53
N PRO A 230 -18.45 -7.52 -9.58
CA PRO A 230 -18.72 -8.70 -10.42
C PRO A 230 -18.42 -8.47 -11.90
N LYS A 231 -18.73 -7.28 -12.41
CA LYS A 231 -18.50 -6.91 -13.81
C LYS A 231 -16.99 -6.77 -14.11
N LEU A 232 -16.25 -6.12 -13.21
CA LEU A 232 -14.80 -5.96 -13.35
C LEU A 232 -14.10 -7.32 -13.27
N ARG A 233 -14.50 -8.18 -12.34
CA ARG A 233 -14.00 -9.55 -12.22
C ARG A 233 -14.15 -10.34 -13.52
N GLU A 234 -15.35 -10.33 -14.08
CA GLU A 234 -15.63 -11.05 -15.33
C GLU A 234 -14.78 -10.50 -16.48
N ARG A 235 -14.69 -9.17 -16.63
CA ARG A 235 -13.84 -8.55 -17.66
C ARG A 235 -12.37 -8.93 -17.52
N ILE A 236 -11.83 -8.96 -16.30
CA ILE A 236 -10.43 -9.35 -16.02
C ILE A 236 -10.21 -10.83 -16.38
N ILE A 237 -11.09 -11.72 -15.92
CA ILE A 237 -11.00 -13.17 -16.22
C ILE A 237 -11.06 -13.40 -17.74
N ASP A 238 -11.99 -12.75 -18.43
CA ASP A 238 -12.12 -12.84 -19.87
C ASP A 238 -10.87 -12.33 -20.62
N ALA A 239 -10.33 -11.18 -20.20
CA ALA A 239 -9.15 -10.59 -20.84
C ALA A 239 -7.91 -11.48 -20.66
N LEU A 240 -7.68 -11.98 -19.43
CA LEU A 240 -6.57 -12.88 -19.14
C LEU A 240 -6.73 -14.23 -19.86
N GLY A 241 -7.96 -14.78 -19.88
CA GLY A 241 -8.27 -16.03 -20.56
C GLY A 241 -8.06 -15.99 -22.07
N ARG A 242 -8.28 -14.84 -22.70
CA ARG A 242 -8.02 -14.62 -24.14
C ARG A 242 -6.55 -14.33 -24.48
N THR A 243 -5.73 -14.02 -23.50
CA THR A 243 -4.36 -13.54 -23.75
C THR A 243 -3.29 -14.46 -23.13
N ILE A 244 -3.07 -14.36 -21.85
CA ILE A 244 -1.91 -14.97 -21.18
C ILE A 244 -2.26 -16.18 -20.29
N LEU A 245 -3.54 -16.39 -19.95
CA LEU A 245 -4.03 -17.53 -19.17
C LEU A 245 -5.12 -18.27 -19.95
N PRO A 246 -4.79 -18.92 -21.08
CA PRO A 246 -5.80 -19.56 -21.94
C PRO A 246 -6.65 -20.57 -21.15
N GLY A 247 -7.98 -20.51 -21.33
CA GLY A 247 -8.92 -21.38 -20.63
C GLY A 247 -9.15 -21.02 -19.15
N LEU A 248 -8.75 -19.83 -18.71
CA LEU A 248 -8.85 -19.43 -17.29
C LEU A 248 -10.26 -19.62 -16.72
N LYS A 249 -11.29 -19.30 -17.50
CA LYS A 249 -12.70 -19.36 -17.02
C LYS A 249 -13.13 -20.79 -16.64
N GLU A 250 -12.59 -21.78 -17.31
CA GLU A 250 -12.87 -23.20 -17.08
C GLU A 250 -12.04 -23.76 -15.92
N HIS A 251 -10.87 -23.15 -15.63
CA HIS A 251 -9.89 -23.66 -14.68
C HIS A 251 -9.84 -22.87 -13.34
N ILE A 252 -10.51 -21.74 -13.27
CA ILE A 252 -10.46 -20.89 -12.08
C ILE A 252 -11.16 -21.53 -10.87
N GLN A 253 -10.51 -21.49 -9.70
CA GLN A 253 -10.99 -22.07 -8.46
C GLN A 253 -11.06 -21.00 -7.36
N ALA A 254 -12.13 -21.02 -6.55
CA ALA A 254 -12.33 -20.21 -5.36
C ALA A 254 -11.97 -18.71 -5.53
N PRO A 255 -12.46 -18.01 -6.58
CA PRO A 255 -12.16 -16.61 -6.76
C PRO A 255 -12.82 -15.74 -5.69
N PHE A 256 -12.06 -14.81 -5.12
CA PHE A 256 -12.59 -13.74 -4.28
C PHE A 256 -11.81 -12.44 -4.56
N ALA A 257 -12.42 -11.30 -4.28
CA ALA A 257 -11.79 -10.02 -4.52
C ALA A 257 -11.83 -9.11 -3.28
N MET A 258 -10.86 -8.21 -3.22
CA MET A 258 -10.85 -7.05 -2.33
C MET A 258 -10.98 -5.79 -3.15
N THR A 259 -11.90 -4.92 -2.75
CA THR A 259 -12.17 -3.62 -3.35
C THR A 259 -11.72 -2.49 -2.43
N PRO A 260 -11.74 -1.23 -2.85
CA PRO A 260 -11.49 -0.10 -1.95
C PRO A 260 -12.36 -0.09 -0.68
N ASP A 261 -13.57 -0.70 -0.70
CA ASP A 261 -14.41 -0.80 0.48
C ASP A 261 -13.78 -1.70 1.54
N GLN A 262 -13.30 -2.90 1.18
CA GLN A 262 -12.59 -3.76 2.11
C GLN A 262 -11.26 -3.13 2.59
N PHE A 263 -10.55 -2.37 1.75
CA PHE A 263 -9.38 -1.64 2.21
C PHE A 263 -9.73 -0.58 3.27
N SER A 264 -10.89 0.07 3.14
CA SER A 264 -11.41 0.99 4.16
C SER A 264 -11.82 0.26 5.44
N ASP A 265 -12.58 -0.83 5.31
CA ASP A 265 -13.22 -1.51 6.42
C ASP A 265 -12.23 -2.38 7.21
N ASP A 266 -11.40 -3.16 6.51
CA ASP A 266 -10.50 -4.14 7.14
C ASP A 266 -9.18 -3.51 7.58
N TYR A 267 -8.67 -2.51 6.83
CA TYR A 267 -7.35 -1.90 7.10
C TYR A 267 -7.45 -0.45 7.60
N LEU A 268 -8.65 0.10 7.74
CA LEU A 268 -8.91 1.49 8.14
C LEU A 268 -8.14 2.50 7.26
N SER A 269 -7.97 2.12 5.98
CA SER A 269 -7.35 2.97 4.97
C SER A 269 -8.30 4.08 4.56
N TYR A 270 -7.93 5.33 4.78
CA TYR A 270 -8.82 6.44 4.52
C TYR A 270 -9.30 6.44 3.06
N LYS A 271 -10.62 6.39 2.87
CA LYS A 271 -11.28 6.25 1.56
C LYS A 271 -10.79 5.05 0.73
N GLY A 272 -10.35 3.99 1.36
CA GLY A 272 -9.87 2.80 0.66
C GLY A 272 -8.65 3.02 -0.24
N ALA A 273 -7.85 4.07 0.02
CA ALA A 273 -6.63 4.35 -0.71
C ALA A 273 -5.57 3.28 -0.43
N GLY A 274 -5.00 2.67 -1.45
CA GLY A 274 -4.09 1.54 -1.29
C GLY A 274 -2.76 1.87 -0.59
N PHE A 275 -2.32 3.14 -0.60
CA PHE A 275 -1.01 3.58 -0.11
C PHE A 275 -1.05 4.89 0.69
N SER A 276 -2.21 5.25 1.28
CA SER A 276 -2.42 6.53 1.97
C SER A 276 -2.30 7.71 0.98
N ILE A 277 -1.45 8.71 1.24
CA ILE A 277 -1.26 9.86 0.35
C ILE A 277 -0.38 9.55 -0.86
N ALA A 278 -0.69 10.15 -2.00
CA ALA A 278 0.04 9.98 -3.26
C ALA A 278 1.50 10.50 -3.16
N PRO A 279 2.46 9.87 -3.86
CA PRO A 279 3.88 10.23 -3.80
C PRO A 279 4.23 11.42 -4.72
N LEU A 280 3.49 12.51 -4.60
CA LEU A 280 3.78 13.78 -5.26
C LEU A 280 5.03 14.42 -4.67
N PHE A 281 5.69 15.33 -5.39
CA PHE A 281 6.87 16.02 -4.86
C PHE A 281 6.59 16.65 -3.48
N THR A 282 5.49 17.38 -3.33
CA THR A 282 5.07 18.05 -2.10
C THR A 282 4.47 17.12 -1.03
N GLN A 283 4.41 15.81 -1.30
CA GLN A 283 3.88 14.78 -0.40
C GLN A 283 4.84 13.60 -0.24
N SER A 284 6.09 13.74 -0.69
CA SER A 284 7.12 12.69 -0.61
C SER A 284 8.22 13.09 0.36
N ALA A 285 9.00 12.11 0.79
CA ALA A 285 10.14 12.29 1.68
C ALA A 285 9.77 13.13 2.92
N TRP A 286 10.44 14.27 3.11
CA TRP A 286 10.18 15.16 4.25
C TRP A 286 8.77 15.73 4.30
N PHE A 287 8.12 15.93 3.16
CA PHE A 287 6.76 16.50 3.09
C PHE A 287 5.66 15.48 3.43
N ARG A 288 5.99 14.22 3.58
CA ARG A 288 5.06 13.18 4.06
C ARG A 288 4.73 13.42 5.54
N PHE A 289 3.75 12.73 6.13
CA PHE A 289 3.53 12.79 7.58
C PHE A 289 4.80 12.36 8.30
N HIS A 290 5.17 13.11 9.35
CA HIS A 290 6.41 12.87 10.08
C HIS A 290 6.27 11.64 10.99
N ASN A 291 7.41 11.06 11.37
CA ASN A 291 7.44 9.90 12.27
C ASN A 291 7.22 10.27 13.75
N LYS A 292 7.31 11.55 14.12
CA LYS A 292 6.78 12.08 15.36
C LYS A 292 5.51 12.88 15.05
N ALA A 293 4.40 12.53 15.70
CA ALA A 293 3.13 13.20 15.46
C ALA A 293 3.22 14.67 15.87
N GLU A 294 2.80 15.57 14.97
CA GLU A 294 2.81 17.00 15.23
C GLU A 294 1.80 17.34 16.34
N GLY A 295 2.25 18.08 17.35
CA GLY A 295 1.44 18.48 18.50
C GLY A 295 1.46 17.49 19.67
N PHE A 296 2.21 16.37 19.56
CA PHE A 296 2.30 15.38 20.62
C PHE A 296 3.75 15.02 20.94
N ASP A 297 4.07 14.89 22.23
CA ASP A 297 5.44 14.63 22.67
C ASP A 297 5.82 13.14 22.63
N ASN A 298 4.84 12.25 22.77
CA ASN A 298 5.03 10.80 22.92
C ASN A 298 4.18 9.94 21.97
N LEU A 299 3.70 10.54 20.86
CA LEU A 299 3.02 9.84 19.79
C LEU A 299 3.92 9.79 18.55
N PHE A 300 4.18 8.58 18.05
CA PHE A 300 5.01 8.33 16.88
C PHE A 300 4.22 7.62 15.78
N LEU A 301 4.65 7.77 14.54
CA LEU A 301 3.97 7.26 13.36
C LEU A 301 4.94 6.42 12.52
N ALA A 302 4.54 5.20 12.18
CA ALA A 302 5.26 4.33 11.27
C ALA A 302 4.33 3.85 10.15
N GLY A 303 4.88 3.41 9.04
CA GLY A 303 4.11 2.79 7.97
C GLY A 303 4.11 3.56 6.66
N ALA A 304 3.26 3.11 5.73
CA ALA A 304 3.23 3.59 4.34
C ALA A 304 2.88 5.08 4.20
N GLY A 305 2.00 5.61 5.07
CA GLY A 305 1.57 7.00 5.05
C GLY A 305 2.58 8.01 5.59
N THR A 306 3.66 7.54 6.24
CA THR A 306 4.67 8.37 6.89
C THR A 306 5.98 8.44 6.10
N HIS A 307 6.93 9.26 6.53
CA HIS A 307 8.29 9.24 6.00
C HIS A 307 8.97 7.90 6.31
N PRO A 308 9.74 7.27 5.39
CA PRO A 308 10.06 7.74 4.03
C PRO A 308 8.99 7.45 2.98
N GLY A 309 8.03 6.55 3.21
CA GLY A 309 6.94 6.28 2.28
C GLY A 309 6.54 4.82 2.18
N ALA A 310 5.71 4.52 1.17
CA ALA A 310 5.16 3.20 0.89
C ALA A 310 6.20 2.23 0.31
N GLY A 311 5.82 0.95 0.29
CA GLY A 311 6.68 -0.18 -0.09
C GLY A 311 7.36 -0.80 1.13
N MET A 312 7.61 -2.12 1.08
CA MET A 312 8.16 -2.86 2.24
C MET A 312 9.47 -2.25 2.77
N PRO A 313 10.46 -1.87 1.93
CA PRO A 313 11.67 -1.21 2.43
C PRO A 313 11.38 0.14 3.10
N GLY A 314 10.45 0.93 2.55
CA GLY A 314 10.03 2.21 3.12
C GLY A 314 9.36 2.04 4.49
N VAL A 315 8.43 1.11 4.60
CA VAL A 315 7.72 0.80 5.85
C VAL A 315 8.68 0.35 6.95
N ILE A 316 9.59 -0.58 6.65
CA ILE A 316 10.61 -1.04 7.61
C ILE A 316 11.55 0.10 8.00
N SER A 317 11.95 0.95 7.06
CA SER A 317 12.78 2.12 7.34
C SER A 317 12.08 3.13 8.23
N SER A 318 10.74 3.30 8.09
CA SER A 318 9.97 4.16 8.99
C SER A 318 10.02 3.66 10.44
N ALA A 319 9.99 2.34 10.65
CA ALA A 319 10.12 1.74 11.98
C ALA A 319 11.50 2.02 12.61
N LYS A 320 12.59 1.98 11.81
CA LYS A 320 13.94 2.35 12.28
C LYS A 320 14.02 3.83 12.68
N VAL A 321 13.35 4.70 11.95
CA VAL A 321 13.27 6.14 12.33
C VAL A 321 12.53 6.29 13.65
N VAL A 322 11.39 5.61 13.81
CA VAL A 322 10.60 5.66 15.06
C VAL A 322 11.41 5.10 16.23
N GLU A 323 12.08 3.98 16.04
CA GLU A 323 12.93 3.39 17.07
C GLU A 323 13.97 4.39 17.61
N ARG A 324 14.68 5.10 16.72
CA ARG A 324 15.62 6.15 17.11
C ARG A 324 14.93 7.29 17.87
N LEU A 325 13.78 7.78 17.37
CA LEU A 325 13.02 8.85 18.02
C LEU A 325 12.53 8.46 19.41
N VAL A 326 12.09 7.21 19.60
CA VAL A 326 11.66 6.71 20.91
C VAL A 326 12.86 6.62 21.88
N ARG A 327 14.02 6.13 21.42
CA ARG A 327 15.25 6.11 22.24
C ARG A 327 15.68 7.49 22.67
N GLU A 328 15.68 8.46 21.75
CA GLU A 328 15.98 9.86 22.09
C GLU A 328 15.00 10.39 23.14
N ALA A 329 13.71 10.10 23.02
CA ALA A 329 12.67 10.51 23.96
C ALA A 329 12.76 9.83 25.33
N THR A 330 13.30 8.62 25.39
CA THR A 330 13.51 7.83 26.62
C THR A 330 14.90 7.96 27.22
N HIS A 331 15.79 8.76 26.60
CA HIS A 331 17.21 8.89 26.96
C HIS A 331 17.98 7.57 26.99
N GLN A 332 17.61 6.62 26.14
CA GLN A 332 18.30 5.34 25.98
C GLN A 332 19.42 5.43 24.93
N PRO A 333 20.60 4.82 25.17
CA PRO A 333 21.68 4.85 24.19
C PRO A 333 21.34 4.08 22.91
N GLU A 334 21.95 4.47 21.79
CA GLU A 334 21.85 3.69 20.54
C GLU A 334 22.40 2.26 20.75
N VAL A 335 21.69 1.27 20.22
CA VAL A 335 22.21 -0.11 20.14
C VAL A 335 23.06 -0.18 18.87
N ALA A 336 24.34 -0.52 19.06
CA ALA A 336 25.33 -0.66 17.99
C ALA A 336 24.97 -1.76 16.97
#